data_80004f3dd09eb0b11385ccec6dbc63bd
#
_entry.id   80004f3dd09eb0b11385ccec6dbc63bd
#
_cell.length_a   1.000
_cell.length_b   1.000
_cell.length_c   1.000
_cell.angle_alpha   90.00
_cell.angle_beta   90.00
_cell.angle_gamma   90.00
#
_symmetry.space_group_name_H-M   'P 1'
#
loop_
_entity.id
_entity.type
_entity.pdbx_description
1 polymer ?
#
loop_
_entity_poly.entity_id
_entity_poly.type
_entity_poly.pdbx_seq_one_letter_code
_entity_poly.pdbx_strand_id
1 'polypeptide(L)'
;MRGKRSWVASTLAVTTLLFFALLGGIALLQKQLPRRREAAALSALESGDTELARSRAGKVEDEELRLQILSGCDYRDALRYMEEGKLQEAAESFEAAGEYEDAEELALGCRVRIAEALRGEGLWEEAIGKYAELAALRDTAEEIAACRYAWAEQLLSAGDRAGAAALFRQAGDYQDSQTRFLALAVEITGYDDPEKAMAAISGKSPEDMARMSALQEKRETLPCGVLAVGFFHTVGLRSDGAVLACGDNSFGQCGVQGWHDVVAVAAGAYHTLALHRDGHVSAVGRNREGQCEVKSWENVTAIAAANYGSFALTKDGTVLCTKNFGYTPPASWNGLDSLCAGSFNCGALRRGEALLYPALPGEPLPGELVELCVATGCAVGLLPDGRLAGQGREFPEWSDLLTVSLSDSCLLGLKEDGSVLASFFHEDAAIDFSSVRDAVAIAAGGTHFAFLLRDGTVLCFGEDGRGQTETEGWVLAVAPAAS
;
A
#
# COMPACT_ATOMS: atom_id res chain seq x y z
N MET A 1 -70.27 50.07 42.93
CA MET A 1 -68.97 49.85 42.16
C MET A 1 -68.25 48.61 42.51
N ARG A 2 -68.77 47.61 43.25
CA ARG A 2 -68.06 46.35 43.60
C ARG A 2 -68.23 45.15 42.60
N GLY A 3 -69.24 45.20 41.73
CA GLY A 3 -69.53 44.07 40.80
C GLY A 3 -68.74 44.04 39.50
N LYS A 4 -68.24 45.18 38.99
CA LYS A 4 -67.42 45.18 37.72
C LYS A 4 -65.99 44.76 37.85
N ARG A 5 -65.37 44.85 39.07
CA ARG A 5 -63.97 44.39 39.30
C ARG A 5 -63.86 42.87 39.38
N SER A 6 -64.83 42.15 39.83
CA SER A 6 -64.83 40.70 39.97
C SER A 6 -64.95 39.98 38.60
N TRP A 7 -65.74 40.59 37.67
CA TRP A 7 -65.92 39.99 36.36
C TRP A 7 -64.69 40.13 35.44
N VAL A 8 -64.01 41.28 35.51
CA VAL A 8 -62.79 41.52 34.74
C VAL A 8 -61.63 40.62 35.23
N ALA A 9 -61.54 40.40 36.58
CA ALA A 9 -60.52 39.52 37.17
C ALA A 9 -60.79 38.05 36.82
N SER A 10 -62.00 37.58 36.76
CA SER A 10 -62.34 36.21 36.38
C SER A 10 -62.14 35.94 34.87
N THR A 11 -62.47 36.91 34.00
CA THR A 11 -62.18 36.79 32.58
C THR A 11 -60.69 36.83 32.27
N LEU A 12 -59.91 37.66 32.97
CA LEU A 12 -58.45 37.67 32.79
C LEU A 12 -57.80 36.34 33.27
N ALA A 13 -58.30 35.76 34.35
CA ALA A 13 -57.81 34.48 34.87
C ALA A 13 -58.15 33.32 33.91
N VAL A 14 -59.34 33.31 33.29
CA VAL A 14 -59.74 32.28 32.34
C VAL A 14 -58.98 32.43 31.02
N THR A 15 -58.75 33.65 30.53
CA THR A 15 -57.96 33.89 29.33
C THR A 15 -56.48 33.53 29.53
N THR A 16 -55.90 33.78 30.72
CA THR A 16 -54.54 33.39 31.04
C THR A 16 -54.40 31.87 31.16
N LEU A 17 -55.36 31.18 31.76
CA LEU A 17 -55.40 29.72 31.83
C LEU A 17 -55.54 29.08 30.46
N LEU A 18 -56.38 29.62 29.60
CA LEU A 18 -56.51 29.16 28.21
C LEU A 18 -55.25 29.40 27.38
N PHE A 19 -54.57 30.53 27.61
CA PHE A 19 -53.28 30.82 26.98
C PHE A 19 -52.19 29.87 27.43
N PHE A 20 -52.08 29.56 28.71
CA PHE A 20 -51.14 28.55 29.25
C PHE A 20 -51.48 27.12 28.80
N ALA A 21 -52.76 26.77 28.70
CA ALA A 21 -53.18 25.49 28.15
C ALA A 21 -52.88 25.39 26.65
N LEU A 22 -53.02 26.47 25.88
CA LEU A 22 -52.65 26.53 24.47
C LEU A 22 -51.15 26.44 24.27
N LEU A 23 -50.34 27.15 25.09
CA LEU A 23 -48.89 27.07 25.12
C LEU A 23 -48.42 25.69 25.55
N GLY A 24 -49.05 25.07 26.55
CA GLY A 24 -48.76 23.69 26.96
C GLY A 24 -49.10 22.68 25.86
N GLY A 25 -50.25 22.89 25.16
CA GLY A 25 -50.64 22.08 24.01
C GLY A 25 -49.66 22.22 22.82
N ILE A 26 -49.20 23.46 22.55
CA ILE A 26 -48.20 23.72 21.52
C ILE A 26 -46.85 23.09 21.89
N ALA A 27 -46.42 23.20 23.15
CA ALA A 27 -45.19 22.57 23.63
C ALA A 27 -45.24 21.01 23.59
N LEU A 28 -46.40 20.43 23.89
CA LEU A 28 -46.64 18.99 23.74
C LEU A 28 -46.63 18.55 22.27
N LEU A 29 -47.28 19.33 21.40
CA LEU A 29 -47.25 19.09 19.96
C LEU A 29 -45.85 19.24 19.37
N GLN A 30 -45.09 20.23 19.79
CA GLN A 30 -43.69 20.41 19.38
C GLN A 30 -42.79 19.26 19.81
N LYS A 31 -43.03 18.62 20.96
CA LYS A 31 -42.31 17.40 21.41
C LYS A 31 -42.79 16.12 20.73
N GLN A 32 -44.04 16.05 20.31
CA GLN A 32 -44.60 14.82 19.70
C GLN A 32 -44.48 14.78 18.18
N LEU A 33 -44.44 15.93 17.49
CA LEU A 33 -44.32 16.00 16.04
C LEU A 33 -43.05 15.40 15.48
N PRO A 34 -41.83 15.67 16.02
CA PRO A 34 -40.61 15.01 15.60
C PRO A 34 -40.69 13.50 15.74
N ARG A 35 -41.07 12.99 16.93
CA ARG A 35 -41.20 11.55 17.19
C ARG A 35 -42.18 10.83 16.27
N ARG A 36 -43.28 11.49 15.89
CA ARG A 36 -44.26 10.94 14.91
C ARG A 36 -43.70 10.91 13.49
N ARG A 37 -42.86 11.88 13.10
CA ARG A 37 -42.18 11.91 11.81
C ARG A 37 -41.13 10.83 11.72
N GLU A 38 -40.32 10.66 12.76
CA GLU A 38 -39.32 9.60 12.92
C GLU A 38 -39.97 8.20 12.84
N ALA A 39 -41.00 7.96 13.67
CA ALA A 39 -41.72 6.67 13.67
C ALA A 39 -42.39 6.37 12.32
N ALA A 40 -42.90 7.41 11.63
CA ALA A 40 -43.51 7.21 10.32
C ALA A 40 -42.48 6.89 9.22
N ALA A 41 -41.27 7.47 9.30
CA ALA A 41 -40.21 7.18 8.37
C ALA A 41 -39.63 5.77 8.59
N LEU A 42 -39.37 5.38 9.84
CA LEU A 42 -38.96 4.02 10.21
C LEU A 42 -39.96 2.96 9.81
N SER A 43 -41.29 3.21 10.08
CA SER A 43 -42.34 2.25 9.69
C SER A 43 -42.45 2.09 8.17
N ALA A 44 -42.16 3.13 7.38
CA ALA A 44 -42.10 3.00 5.93
C ALA A 44 -40.89 2.17 5.49
N LEU A 45 -39.74 2.40 6.12
CA LEU A 45 -38.55 1.59 5.89
C LEU A 45 -38.82 0.11 6.25
N GLU A 46 -39.36 -0.18 7.42
CA GLU A 46 -39.72 -1.55 7.86
C GLU A 46 -40.69 -2.25 6.92
N SER A 47 -41.66 -1.52 6.36
CA SER A 47 -42.61 -2.07 5.38
C SER A 47 -42.02 -2.31 3.99
N GLY A 48 -40.78 -1.86 3.72
CA GLY A 48 -40.12 -2.00 2.42
C GLY A 48 -40.48 -0.94 1.40
N ASP A 49 -41.26 0.10 1.79
CA ASP A 49 -41.58 1.23 0.93
C ASP A 49 -40.48 2.29 1.01
N THR A 50 -39.41 2.07 0.23
CA THR A 50 -38.19 2.89 0.25
C THR A 50 -38.45 4.29 -0.29
N GLU A 51 -39.35 4.49 -1.26
CA GLU A 51 -39.77 5.84 -1.77
C GLU A 51 -40.45 6.65 -0.69
N LEU A 52 -41.43 6.04 0.01
CA LEU A 52 -42.12 6.68 1.10
C LEU A 52 -41.18 6.96 2.28
N ALA A 53 -40.28 6.04 2.59
CA ALA A 53 -39.29 6.21 3.66
C ALA A 53 -38.36 7.41 3.35
N ARG A 54 -37.79 7.51 2.15
CA ARG A 54 -36.98 8.66 1.70
C ARG A 54 -37.73 9.99 1.78
N SER A 55 -38.98 10.00 1.27
CA SER A 55 -39.85 11.21 1.34
C SER A 55 -40.10 11.66 2.78
N ARG A 56 -40.25 10.73 3.72
CA ARG A 56 -40.47 11.00 5.14
C ARG A 56 -39.18 11.34 5.88
N ALA A 57 -38.05 10.73 5.52
CA ALA A 57 -36.71 11.01 6.07
C ALA A 57 -36.35 12.49 5.89
N GLY A 58 -36.72 13.13 4.77
CA GLY A 58 -36.54 14.56 4.55
C GLY A 58 -37.23 15.48 5.58
N LYS A 59 -38.15 14.97 6.42
CA LYS A 59 -38.86 15.69 7.49
C LYS A 59 -38.34 15.32 8.89
N VAL A 60 -37.37 14.43 9.02
CA VAL A 60 -36.73 14.05 10.25
C VAL A 60 -35.64 15.10 10.58
N GLU A 61 -35.71 15.64 11.80
CA GLU A 61 -34.85 16.73 12.26
C GLU A 61 -33.50 16.16 12.78
N ASP A 62 -33.50 14.94 13.31
CA ASP A 62 -32.30 14.19 13.74
C ASP A 62 -31.52 13.77 12.49
N GLU A 63 -30.32 14.31 12.35
CA GLU A 63 -29.48 14.09 11.18
C GLU A 63 -28.92 12.66 11.11
N GLU A 64 -28.54 12.12 12.25
CA GLU A 64 -28.00 10.75 12.35
C GLU A 64 -29.08 9.72 12.00
N LEU A 65 -30.26 9.85 12.59
CA LEU A 65 -31.41 8.98 12.28
C LEU A 65 -31.86 9.13 10.82
N ARG A 66 -31.83 10.35 10.27
CA ARG A 66 -32.15 10.59 8.87
C ARG A 66 -31.19 9.86 7.94
N LEU A 67 -29.87 9.94 8.18
CA LEU A 67 -28.87 9.22 7.41
C LEU A 67 -29.07 7.70 7.53
N GLN A 68 -29.29 7.20 8.73
CA GLN A 68 -29.57 5.77 8.96
C GLN A 68 -30.79 5.26 8.19
N ILE A 69 -31.88 6.05 8.10
CA ILE A 69 -33.05 5.69 7.31
C ILE A 69 -32.72 5.69 5.81
N LEU A 70 -31.95 6.66 5.32
CA LEU A 70 -31.55 6.73 3.91
C LEU A 70 -30.64 5.55 3.53
N SER A 71 -29.63 5.24 4.34
CA SER A 71 -28.78 4.07 4.16
C SER A 71 -29.59 2.76 4.16
N GLY A 72 -30.56 2.63 5.06
CA GLY A 72 -31.46 1.49 5.07
C GLY A 72 -32.36 1.41 3.82
N CYS A 73 -32.73 2.53 3.20
CA CYS A 73 -33.45 2.54 1.92
C CYS A 73 -32.53 2.05 0.78
N ASP A 74 -31.29 2.55 0.74
CA ASP A 74 -30.31 2.17 -0.28
C ASP A 74 -29.98 0.68 -0.17
N TYR A 75 -29.81 0.16 1.04
CA TYR A 75 -29.61 -1.27 1.31
C TYR A 75 -30.78 -2.14 0.79
N ARG A 76 -32.03 -1.73 1.05
CA ARG A 76 -33.20 -2.50 0.59
C ARG A 76 -33.41 -2.43 -0.93
N ASP A 77 -33.13 -1.29 -1.54
CA ASP A 77 -33.15 -1.17 -2.99
C ASP A 77 -32.08 -2.05 -3.62
N ALA A 78 -30.86 -2.11 -3.00
CA ALA A 78 -29.78 -2.98 -3.41
C ALA A 78 -30.18 -4.48 -3.37
N LEU A 79 -30.79 -4.93 -2.28
CA LEU A 79 -31.31 -6.32 -2.18
C LEU A 79 -32.30 -6.64 -3.30
N ARG A 80 -33.22 -5.71 -3.62
CA ARG A 80 -34.16 -5.88 -4.72
C ARG A 80 -33.44 -5.96 -6.08
N TYR A 81 -32.47 -5.08 -6.36
CA TYR A 81 -31.67 -5.17 -7.58
C TYR A 81 -30.89 -6.48 -7.69
N MET A 82 -30.37 -6.97 -6.57
CA MET A 82 -29.68 -8.26 -6.53
C MET A 82 -30.62 -9.44 -6.88
N GLU A 83 -31.89 -9.41 -6.38
CA GLU A 83 -32.91 -10.39 -6.72
C GLU A 83 -33.33 -10.30 -8.20
N GLU A 84 -33.38 -9.09 -8.78
CA GLU A 84 -33.65 -8.86 -10.19
C GLU A 84 -32.46 -9.22 -11.11
N GLY A 85 -31.30 -9.58 -10.56
CA GLY A 85 -30.08 -9.89 -11.30
C GLY A 85 -29.33 -8.64 -11.80
N LYS A 86 -29.71 -7.46 -11.37
CA LYS A 86 -29.09 -6.18 -11.70
C LYS A 86 -27.91 -5.90 -10.76
N LEU A 87 -26.81 -6.67 -10.99
CA LEU A 87 -25.68 -6.70 -10.05
C LEU A 87 -24.94 -5.37 -9.96
N GLN A 88 -24.88 -4.60 -11.05
CA GLN A 88 -24.22 -3.30 -11.07
C GLN A 88 -24.98 -2.30 -10.20
N GLU A 89 -26.28 -2.17 -10.41
CA GLU A 89 -27.16 -1.28 -9.64
C GLU A 89 -27.23 -1.71 -8.17
N ALA A 90 -27.16 -3.02 -7.91
CA ALA A 90 -27.08 -3.55 -6.55
C ALA A 90 -25.77 -3.12 -5.85
N ALA A 91 -24.61 -3.26 -6.51
CA ALA A 91 -23.34 -2.88 -5.95
C ALA A 91 -23.30 -1.37 -5.62
N GLU A 92 -23.73 -0.50 -6.55
CA GLU A 92 -23.79 0.94 -6.35
C GLU A 92 -24.72 1.35 -5.20
N SER A 93 -25.88 0.67 -5.05
CA SER A 93 -26.82 0.93 -3.97
C SER A 93 -26.30 0.44 -2.61
N PHE A 94 -25.60 -0.70 -2.54
CA PHE A 94 -24.94 -1.14 -1.32
C PHE A 94 -23.82 -0.19 -0.89
N GLU A 95 -23.04 0.35 -1.84
CA GLU A 95 -22.04 1.37 -1.54
C GLU A 95 -22.64 2.66 -1.00
N ALA A 96 -23.80 3.08 -1.54
CA ALA A 96 -24.54 4.23 -1.02
C ALA A 96 -25.08 3.99 0.39
N ALA A 97 -25.39 2.72 0.75
CA ALA A 97 -25.78 2.34 2.11
C ALA A 97 -24.62 2.42 3.11
N GLY A 98 -23.37 2.34 2.66
CA GLY A 98 -22.17 2.48 3.48
C GLY A 98 -22.07 1.41 4.57
N GLU A 99 -21.83 1.83 5.80
CA GLU A 99 -21.68 0.92 6.96
C GLU A 99 -23.01 0.29 7.47
N TYR A 100 -24.09 0.38 6.67
CA TYR A 100 -25.39 -0.17 7.07
C TYR A 100 -25.41 -1.70 6.92
N GLU A 101 -25.60 -2.44 8.04
CA GLU A 101 -25.60 -3.89 8.11
C GLU A 101 -24.34 -4.51 7.43
N ASP A 102 -24.50 -5.38 6.45
CA ASP A 102 -23.45 -6.06 5.68
C ASP A 102 -23.29 -5.48 4.25
N ALA A 103 -23.70 -4.22 4.05
CA ALA A 103 -23.72 -3.58 2.73
C ALA A 103 -22.37 -3.61 2.00
N GLU A 104 -21.27 -3.36 2.71
CA GLU A 104 -19.92 -3.39 2.12
C GLU A 104 -19.55 -4.79 1.62
N GLU A 105 -19.88 -5.84 2.39
CA GLU A 105 -19.62 -7.23 1.99
C GLU A 105 -20.47 -7.62 0.79
N LEU A 106 -21.75 -7.22 0.76
CA LEU A 106 -22.66 -7.50 -0.35
C LEU A 106 -22.30 -6.72 -1.61
N ALA A 107 -21.84 -5.47 -1.49
CA ALA A 107 -21.32 -4.69 -2.61
C ALA A 107 -20.12 -5.40 -3.27
N LEU A 108 -19.16 -5.84 -2.45
CA LEU A 108 -18.02 -6.62 -2.91
C LEU A 108 -18.46 -7.93 -3.58
N GLY A 109 -19.41 -8.66 -2.98
CA GLY A 109 -20.00 -9.88 -3.54
C GLY A 109 -20.65 -9.66 -4.92
N CYS A 110 -21.39 -8.57 -5.11
CA CYS A 110 -21.95 -8.20 -6.41
C CYS A 110 -20.87 -7.94 -7.46
N ARG A 111 -19.83 -7.18 -7.13
CA ARG A 111 -18.71 -6.90 -8.03
C ARG A 111 -17.94 -8.16 -8.43
N VAL A 112 -17.71 -9.09 -7.50
CA VAL A 112 -17.09 -10.38 -7.81
C VAL A 112 -17.95 -11.16 -8.81
N ARG A 113 -19.26 -11.24 -8.60
CA ARG A 113 -20.19 -11.95 -9.50
C ARG A 113 -20.22 -11.32 -10.91
N ILE A 114 -20.07 -10.00 -11.04
CA ILE A 114 -19.93 -9.34 -12.34
C ILE A 114 -18.66 -9.82 -13.06
N ALA A 115 -17.51 -9.84 -12.38
CA ALA A 115 -16.26 -10.32 -12.96
C ALA A 115 -16.34 -11.81 -13.36
N GLU A 116 -16.98 -12.65 -12.52
CA GLU A 116 -17.22 -14.08 -12.81
C GLU A 116 -18.14 -14.28 -14.03
N ALA A 117 -19.18 -13.46 -14.19
CA ALA A 117 -20.05 -13.52 -15.34
C ALA A 117 -19.30 -13.18 -16.65
N LEU A 118 -18.51 -12.10 -16.66
CA LEU A 118 -17.66 -11.72 -17.79
C LEU A 118 -16.67 -12.83 -18.14
N ARG A 119 -16.05 -13.46 -17.14
CA ARG A 119 -15.18 -14.62 -17.32
C ARG A 119 -15.93 -15.79 -17.95
N GLY A 120 -17.16 -16.07 -17.50
CA GLY A 120 -18.01 -17.14 -18.03
C GLY A 120 -18.43 -16.92 -19.48
N GLU A 121 -18.55 -15.67 -19.92
CA GLU A 121 -18.85 -15.26 -21.29
C GLU A 121 -17.61 -15.23 -22.20
N GLY A 122 -16.40 -15.42 -21.66
CA GLY A 122 -15.15 -15.34 -22.39
C GLY A 122 -14.70 -13.92 -22.70
N LEU A 123 -15.25 -12.93 -22.01
CA LEU A 123 -14.86 -11.52 -22.08
C LEU A 123 -13.66 -11.26 -21.16
N TRP A 124 -12.51 -11.86 -21.54
CA TRP A 124 -11.34 -11.98 -20.68
C TRP A 124 -10.74 -10.65 -20.25
N GLU A 125 -10.60 -9.69 -21.18
CA GLU A 125 -10.01 -8.39 -20.89
C GLU A 125 -10.88 -7.61 -19.88
N GLU A 126 -12.20 -7.62 -20.08
CA GLU A 126 -13.15 -6.96 -19.20
C GLU A 126 -13.17 -7.63 -17.81
N ALA A 127 -13.14 -8.98 -17.77
CA ALA A 127 -13.07 -9.74 -16.53
C ALA A 127 -11.79 -9.41 -15.74
N ILE A 128 -10.63 -9.40 -16.40
CA ILE A 128 -9.34 -9.01 -15.79
C ILE A 128 -9.42 -7.58 -15.25
N GLY A 129 -10.00 -6.64 -16.00
CA GLY A 129 -10.21 -5.26 -15.56
C GLY A 129 -11.05 -5.19 -14.28
N LYS A 130 -12.15 -5.95 -14.21
CA LYS A 130 -13.00 -6.00 -13.01
C LYS A 130 -12.30 -6.64 -11.81
N TYR A 131 -11.54 -7.72 -11.99
CA TYR A 131 -10.74 -8.29 -10.92
C TYR A 131 -9.62 -7.34 -10.45
N ALA A 132 -9.01 -6.58 -11.36
CA ALA A 132 -8.00 -5.60 -11.01
C ALA A 132 -8.59 -4.43 -10.17
N GLU A 133 -9.82 -3.97 -10.48
CA GLU A 133 -10.55 -2.99 -9.64
C GLU A 133 -10.76 -3.52 -8.21
N LEU A 134 -10.96 -4.83 -8.04
CA LEU A 134 -11.17 -5.49 -6.75
C LEU A 134 -9.88 -5.76 -5.96
N ALA A 135 -8.72 -5.66 -6.60
CA ALA A 135 -7.42 -5.97 -5.98
C ALA A 135 -7.09 -5.11 -4.74
N ALA A 136 -7.69 -3.91 -4.64
CA ALA A 136 -7.56 -3.05 -3.46
C ALA A 136 -8.36 -3.55 -2.24
N LEU A 137 -9.36 -4.40 -2.44
CA LEU A 137 -10.29 -4.87 -1.42
C LEU A 137 -10.05 -6.34 -1.04
N ARG A 138 -9.60 -7.16 -1.99
CA ARG A 138 -9.26 -8.57 -1.79
C ARG A 138 -8.19 -9.01 -2.78
N ASP A 139 -7.51 -10.11 -2.48
CA ASP A 139 -6.60 -10.73 -3.45
C ASP A 139 -7.40 -11.33 -4.62
N THR A 140 -7.02 -10.94 -5.83
CA THR A 140 -7.61 -11.40 -7.10
C THR A 140 -6.54 -11.88 -8.08
N ALA A 141 -5.30 -12.07 -7.62
CA ALA A 141 -4.19 -12.46 -8.48
C ALA A 141 -4.40 -13.81 -9.15
N GLU A 142 -4.99 -14.77 -8.44
CA GLU A 142 -5.28 -16.10 -8.97
C GLU A 142 -6.38 -16.04 -10.04
N GLU A 143 -7.45 -15.28 -9.82
CA GLU A 143 -8.54 -15.10 -10.79
C GLU A 143 -8.06 -14.40 -12.07
N ILE A 144 -7.19 -13.40 -11.92
CA ILE A 144 -6.56 -12.71 -13.06
C ILE A 144 -5.67 -13.69 -13.83
N ALA A 145 -4.84 -14.47 -13.14
CA ALA A 145 -3.98 -15.47 -13.75
C ALA A 145 -4.81 -16.57 -14.47
N ALA A 146 -5.91 -17.01 -13.87
CA ALA A 146 -6.84 -17.95 -14.48
C ALA A 146 -7.51 -17.40 -15.75
N CYS A 147 -7.90 -16.13 -15.77
CA CYS A 147 -8.42 -15.46 -16.95
C CYS A 147 -7.37 -15.39 -18.07
N ARG A 148 -6.14 -14.99 -17.75
CA ARG A 148 -5.02 -14.93 -18.71
C ARG A 148 -4.72 -16.31 -19.28
N TYR A 149 -4.70 -17.34 -18.43
CA TYR A 149 -4.48 -18.71 -18.87
C TYR A 149 -5.58 -19.18 -19.85
N ALA A 150 -6.86 -19.01 -19.50
CA ALA A 150 -7.97 -19.40 -20.34
C ALA A 150 -8.02 -18.63 -21.67
N TRP A 151 -7.68 -17.34 -21.64
CA TRP A 151 -7.55 -16.54 -22.85
C TRP A 151 -6.39 -17.01 -23.75
N ALA A 152 -5.24 -17.37 -23.15
CA ALA A 152 -4.14 -17.97 -23.88
C ALA A 152 -4.55 -19.27 -24.61
N GLU A 153 -5.30 -20.16 -23.95
CA GLU A 153 -5.85 -21.37 -24.57
C GLU A 153 -6.77 -21.06 -25.75
N GLN A 154 -7.61 -20.05 -25.63
CA GLN A 154 -8.47 -19.59 -26.71
C GLN A 154 -7.66 -19.08 -27.90
N LEU A 155 -6.62 -18.26 -27.66
CA LEU A 155 -5.74 -17.76 -28.71
C LEU A 155 -4.95 -18.88 -29.39
N LEU A 156 -4.48 -19.88 -28.63
CA LEU A 156 -3.86 -21.08 -29.22
C LEU A 156 -4.81 -21.82 -30.15
N SER A 157 -6.07 -21.98 -29.73
CA SER A 157 -7.09 -22.62 -30.56
C SER A 157 -7.39 -21.83 -31.84
N ALA A 158 -7.25 -20.52 -31.80
CA ALA A 158 -7.38 -19.61 -32.95
C ALA A 158 -6.10 -19.52 -33.82
N GLY A 159 -5.01 -20.14 -33.38
CA GLY A 159 -3.71 -20.14 -34.10
C GLY A 159 -2.79 -18.96 -33.77
N ASP A 160 -3.21 -18.05 -32.85
CA ASP A 160 -2.37 -16.96 -32.39
C ASP A 160 -1.41 -17.42 -31.27
N ARG A 161 -0.27 -17.98 -31.71
CA ARG A 161 0.77 -18.48 -30.79
C ARG A 161 1.48 -17.36 -30.05
N ALA A 162 1.67 -16.21 -30.69
CA ALA A 162 2.39 -15.09 -30.09
C ALA A 162 1.56 -14.44 -28.97
N GLY A 163 0.27 -14.19 -29.23
CA GLY A 163 -0.65 -13.70 -28.20
C GLY A 163 -0.81 -14.68 -27.03
N ALA A 164 -0.91 -15.99 -27.34
CA ALA A 164 -0.97 -17.01 -26.29
C ALA A 164 0.29 -17.05 -25.43
N ALA A 165 1.48 -16.98 -26.03
CA ALA A 165 2.75 -16.94 -25.29
C ALA A 165 2.82 -15.74 -24.34
N ALA A 166 2.41 -14.56 -24.81
CA ALA A 166 2.37 -13.34 -24.00
C ALA A 166 1.44 -13.50 -22.77
N LEU A 167 0.26 -14.11 -22.94
CA LEU A 167 -0.70 -14.34 -21.86
C LEU A 167 -0.25 -15.42 -20.88
N PHE A 168 0.34 -16.53 -21.35
CA PHE A 168 0.92 -17.55 -20.45
C PHE A 168 2.05 -16.97 -19.60
N ARG A 169 2.90 -16.12 -20.17
CA ARG A 169 3.93 -15.40 -19.42
C ARG A 169 3.30 -14.53 -18.32
N GLN A 170 2.24 -13.77 -18.65
CA GLN A 170 1.54 -12.90 -17.68
C GLN A 170 0.74 -13.69 -16.64
N ALA A 171 0.35 -14.93 -16.91
CA ALA A 171 -0.30 -15.82 -15.94
C ALA A 171 0.69 -16.37 -14.89
N GLY A 172 2.01 -16.18 -15.09
CA GLY A 172 3.03 -16.54 -14.12
C GLY A 172 3.05 -18.04 -13.81
N ASP A 173 3.04 -18.37 -12.51
CA ASP A 173 3.10 -19.77 -12.05
C ASP A 173 1.73 -20.47 -12.04
N TYR A 174 0.70 -19.84 -12.62
CA TYR A 174 -0.63 -20.46 -12.66
C TYR A 174 -0.62 -21.72 -13.55
N GLN A 175 -0.95 -22.87 -12.97
CA GLN A 175 -0.92 -24.18 -13.64
C GLN A 175 0.43 -24.45 -14.33
N ASP A 176 0.42 -24.78 -15.64
CA ASP A 176 1.59 -25.05 -16.46
C ASP A 176 1.99 -23.88 -17.38
N SER A 177 1.56 -22.64 -17.04
CA SER A 177 1.77 -21.42 -17.84
C SER A 177 3.23 -21.22 -18.24
N GLN A 178 4.15 -21.36 -17.30
CA GLN A 178 5.59 -21.19 -17.57
C GLN A 178 6.12 -22.22 -18.59
N THR A 179 5.73 -23.49 -18.42
CA THR A 179 6.12 -24.56 -19.33
C THR A 179 5.56 -24.34 -20.73
N ARG A 180 4.29 -23.91 -20.84
CA ARG A 180 3.65 -23.59 -22.12
C ARG A 180 4.26 -22.37 -22.77
N PHE A 181 4.54 -21.34 -22.00
CA PHE A 181 5.25 -20.16 -22.50
C PHE A 181 6.61 -20.53 -23.11
N LEU A 182 7.42 -21.30 -22.38
CA LEU A 182 8.74 -21.75 -22.88
C LEU A 182 8.63 -22.61 -24.14
N ALA A 183 7.67 -23.55 -24.19
CA ALA A 183 7.44 -24.37 -25.37
C ALA A 183 7.05 -23.54 -26.59
N LEU A 184 6.13 -22.57 -26.43
CA LEU A 184 5.75 -21.66 -27.51
C LEU A 184 6.88 -20.72 -27.91
N ALA A 185 7.70 -20.26 -26.96
CA ALA A 185 8.86 -19.44 -27.24
C ALA A 185 9.85 -20.16 -28.17
N VAL A 186 10.16 -21.42 -27.87
CA VAL A 186 11.03 -22.29 -28.71
C VAL A 186 10.40 -22.49 -30.12
N GLU A 187 9.08 -22.78 -30.16
CA GLU A 187 8.38 -23.00 -31.44
C GLU A 187 8.37 -21.74 -32.31
N ILE A 188 8.07 -20.56 -31.75
CA ILE A 188 7.95 -19.29 -32.48
C ILE A 188 9.32 -18.80 -32.95
N THR A 189 10.36 -18.93 -32.14
CA THR A 189 11.69 -18.38 -32.42
C THR A 189 12.60 -19.33 -33.15
N GLY A 190 12.35 -20.64 -33.04
CA GLY A 190 13.21 -21.70 -33.61
C GLY A 190 14.53 -21.89 -32.84
N TYR A 191 14.68 -21.31 -31.65
CA TYR A 191 15.84 -21.56 -30.79
C TYR A 191 15.62 -22.82 -29.95
N ASP A 192 16.56 -23.77 -30.00
CA ASP A 192 16.53 -24.97 -29.14
C ASP A 192 16.80 -24.67 -27.66
N ASP A 193 17.34 -23.49 -27.36
CA ASP A 193 17.65 -23.00 -26.01
C ASP A 193 16.48 -22.16 -25.49
N PRO A 194 15.79 -22.60 -24.43
CA PRO A 194 14.61 -21.90 -23.90
C PRO A 194 14.91 -20.46 -23.44
N GLU A 195 16.09 -20.17 -22.90
CA GLU A 195 16.47 -18.83 -22.44
C GLU A 195 16.64 -17.88 -23.63
N LYS A 196 17.27 -18.34 -24.71
CA LYS A 196 17.40 -17.56 -25.98
C LYS A 196 16.05 -17.36 -26.65
N ALA A 197 15.19 -18.39 -26.64
CA ALA A 197 13.84 -18.29 -27.14
C ALA A 197 13.02 -17.25 -26.39
N MET A 198 13.11 -17.26 -25.07
CA MET A 198 12.46 -16.30 -24.18
C MET A 198 12.94 -14.86 -24.42
N ALA A 199 14.27 -14.69 -24.60
CA ALA A 199 14.86 -13.40 -24.93
C ALA A 199 14.31 -12.83 -26.24
N ALA A 200 14.28 -13.64 -27.28
CA ALA A 200 13.83 -13.24 -28.62
C ALA A 200 12.34 -12.83 -28.62
N ILE A 201 11.47 -13.57 -27.93
CA ILE A 201 10.04 -13.20 -27.79
C ILE A 201 9.87 -11.90 -27.00
N SER A 202 10.73 -11.66 -26.00
CA SER A 202 10.70 -10.44 -25.20
C SER A 202 11.29 -9.23 -25.92
N GLY A 203 11.76 -9.39 -27.15
CA GLY A 203 12.44 -8.34 -27.92
C GLY A 203 13.81 -7.97 -27.36
N LYS A 204 14.40 -8.83 -26.50
CA LYS A 204 15.72 -8.64 -25.89
C LYS A 204 16.76 -9.44 -26.68
N SER A 205 17.95 -8.87 -26.88
CA SER A 205 19.05 -9.60 -27.49
C SER A 205 19.64 -10.64 -26.51
N PRO A 206 20.32 -11.70 -27.01
CA PRO A 206 21.07 -12.61 -26.14
C PRO A 206 22.12 -11.88 -25.27
N GLU A 207 22.66 -10.77 -25.77
CA GLU A 207 23.61 -9.91 -25.05
C GLU A 207 22.93 -9.18 -23.90
N ASP A 208 21.70 -8.65 -24.13
CA ASP A 208 20.90 -8.03 -23.06
C ASP A 208 20.56 -9.04 -21.97
N MET A 209 20.20 -10.27 -22.33
CA MET A 209 19.89 -11.32 -21.35
C MET A 209 21.13 -11.73 -20.54
N ALA A 210 22.28 -11.92 -21.19
CA ALA A 210 23.52 -12.22 -20.47
C ALA A 210 23.90 -11.08 -19.50
N ARG A 211 23.67 -9.83 -19.93
CA ARG A 211 23.87 -8.66 -19.07
C ARG A 211 22.93 -8.63 -17.86
N MET A 212 21.64 -8.90 -18.09
CA MET A 212 20.65 -8.96 -17.00
C MET A 212 20.99 -10.04 -15.99
N SER A 213 21.41 -11.22 -16.45
CA SER A 213 21.89 -12.31 -15.58
C SER A 213 23.10 -11.89 -14.74
N ALA A 214 24.10 -11.25 -15.39
CA ALA A 214 25.29 -10.75 -14.69
C ALA A 214 24.95 -9.66 -13.66
N LEU A 215 23.99 -8.77 -13.95
CA LEU A 215 23.52 -7.77 -12.99
C LEU A 215 22.80 -8.45 -11.81
N GLN A 216 21.98 -9.46 -12.07
CA GLN A 216 21.28 -10.20 -11.03
C GLN A 216 22.25 -10.92 -10.09
N GLU A 217 23.23 -11.64 -10.62
CA GLU A 217 24.27 -12.28 -9.82
C GLU A 217 24.99 -11.29 -8.89
N LYS A 218 25.28 -10.08 -9.39
CA LYS A 218 25.92 -9.03 -8.58
C LYS A 218 24.98 -8.49 -7.51
N ARG A 219 23.69 -8.28 -7.82
CA ARG A 219 22.67 -7.83 -6.85
C ARG A 219 22.55 -8.80 -5.68
N GLU A 220 22.58 -10.11 -5.95
CA GLU A 220 22.49 -11.14 -4.92
C GLU A 220 23.70 -11.14 -3.96
N THR A 221 24.83 -10.55 -4.35
CA THR A 221 26.00 -10.39 -3.49
C THR A 221 25.99 -9.09 -2.69
N LEU A 222 25.08 -8.17 -2.95
CA LEU A 222 25.00 -6.92 -2.19
C LEU A 222 24.50 -7.17 -0.77
N PRO A 223 25.08 -6.47 0.23
CA PRO A 223 24.58 -6.55 1.59
C PRO A 223 23.25 -5.82 1.72
N CYS A 224 22.21 -6.55 2.11
CA CYS A 224 20.88 -5.99 2.33
C CYS A 224 20.63 -5.74 3.82
N GLY A 225 19.99 -4.61 4.15
CA GLY A 225 19.58 -4.30 5.52
C GLY A 225 20.73 -4.06 6.50
N VAL A 226 21.95 -3.83 6.03
CA VAL A 226 23.13 -3.59 6.88
C VAL A 226 23.37 -2.11 7.19
N LEU A 227 22.80 -1.22 6.40
CA LEU A 227 22.93 0.23 6.53
C LEU A 227 21.55 0.88 6.38
N ALA A 228 21.16 1.71 7.32
CA ALA A 228 19.91 2.46 7.27
C ALA A 228 20.13 3.90 7.75
N VAL A 229 19.44 4.83 7.12
CA VAL A 229 19.52 6.27 7.42
C VAL A 229 18.12 6.78 7.72
N GLY A 230 17.94 7.32 8.91
CA GLY A 230 16.71 7.97 9.33
C GLY A 230 16.68 9.46 8.96
N PHE A 231 15.91 10.26 9.70
CA PHE A 231 15.89 11.71 9.45
C PHE A 231 17.15 12.39 9.99
N PHE A 232 17.59 12.01 11.22
CA PHE A 232 18.75 12.60 11.89
C PHE A 232 19.65 11.55 12.58
N HIS A 233 19.62 10.29 12.17
CA HIS A 233 20.46 9.25 12.72
C HIS A 233 20.81 8.21 11.66
N THR A 234 21.96 7.58 11.84
CA THR A 234 22.48 6.51 10.98
C THR A 234 22.60 5.24 11.79
N VAL A 235 22.25 4.11 11.18
CA VAL A 235 22.29 2.78 11.81
C VAL A 235 23.06 1.82 10.92
N GLY A 236 23.96 1.06 11.52
CA GLY A 236 24.78 0.09 10.82
C GLY A 236 24.82 -1.27 11.54
N LEU A 237 24.82 -2.35 10.76
CA LEU A 237 24.90 -3.73 11.23
C LEU A 237 26.32 -4.27 11.04
N ARG A 238 26.93 -4.75 12.11
CA ARG A 238 28.22 -5.42 12.09
C ARG A 238 28.09 -6.89 11.70
N SER A 239 29.19 -7.48 11.25
CA SER A 239 29.25 -8.90 10.86
C SER A 239 29.01 -9.86 12.03
N ASP A 240 29.20 -9.42 13.27
CA ASP A 240 28.93 -10.20 14.49
C ASP A 240 27.46 -10.09 14.96
N GLY A 241 26.60 -9.41 14.20
CA GLY A 241 25.19 -9.21 14.54
C GLY A 241 24.92 -8.10 15.56
N ALA A 242 25.93 -7.32 15.93
CA ALA A 242 25.77 -6.13 16.76
C ALA A 242 25.38 -4.92 15.91
N VAL A 243 24.63 -3.98 16.50
CA VAL A 243 24.14 -2.78 15.82
C VAL A 243 24.86 -1.54 16.36
N LEU A 244 25.28 -0.67 15.44
CA LEU A 244 25.83 0.64 15.72
C LEU A 244 24.81 1.70 15.33
N ALA A 245 24.75 2.81 16.07
CA ALA A 245 23.95 3.96 15.73
C ALA A 245 24.62 5.26 16.19
N CYS A 246 24.50 6.32 15.37
CA CYS A 246 24.95 7.67 15.68
C CYS A 246 23.93 8.70 15.26
N GLY A 247 24.03 9.92 15.75
CA GLY A 247 23.16 11.03 15.48
C GLY A 247 22.20 11.38 16.61
N ASP A 248 21.07 11.96 16.26
CA ASP A 248 20.06 12.37 17.24
C ASP A 248 19.56 11.17 18.06
N ASN A 249 19.58 11.34 19.38
CA ASN A 249 19.08 10.34 20.32
C ASN A 249 18.07 10.92 21.31
N SER A 250 17.42 12.02 20.95
CA SER A 250 16.45 12.73 21.80
C SER A 250 15.23 11.89 22.17
N PHE A 251 14.91 10.88 21.36
CA PHE A 251 13.85 9.91 21.62
C PHE A 251 14.36 8.51 21.97
N GLY A 252 15.68 8.32 22.06
CA GLY A 252 16.29 7.01 22.30
C GLY A 252 16.48 6.17 21.02
N GLN A 253 16.41 6.75 19.83
CA GLN A 253 16.51 6.05 18.55
C GLN A 253 17.90 5.45 18.28
N CYS A 254 18.95 5.92 18.97
CA CYS A 254 20.27 5.31 18.95
C CYS A 254 20.51 4.34 20.13
N GLY A 255 19.49 4.00 20.89
CA GLY A 255 19.56 3.09 22.06
C GLY A 255 19.64 1.62 21.67
N VAL A 256 20.53 1.25 20.75
CA VAL A 256 20.67 -0.09 20.16
C VAL A 256 21.69 -0.96 20.86
N GLN A 257 22.34 -0.46 21.91
CA GLN A 257 23.36 -1.19 22.67
C GLN A 257 22.74 -2.44 23.32
N GLY A 258 23.37 -3.57 23.09
CA GLY A 258 22.89 -4.86 23.58
C GLY A 258 22.01 -5.63 22.57
N TRP A 259 21.71 -5.08 21.40
CA TRP A 259 21.14 -5.85 20.31
C TRP A 259 22.22 -6.79 19.72
N HIS A 260 21.87 -8.04 19.61
CA HIS A 260 22.71 -9.11 19.09
C HIS A 260 21.88 -10.04 18.19
N ASP A 261 22.54 -10.88 17.42
CA ASP A 261 21.89 -11.78 16.46
C ASP A 261 20.99 -11.05 15.46
N VAL A 262 21.28 -9.77 15.20
CA VAL A 262 20.56 -8.97 14.21
C VAL A 262 21.01 -9.35 12.80
N VAL A 263 20.07 -9.43 11.88
CA VAL A 263 20.31 -9.77 10.47
C VAL A 263 19.92 -8.62 9.52
N ALA A 264 19.09 -7.69 9.97
CA ALA A 264 18.77 -6.47 9.22
C ALA A 264 18.36 -5.32 10.15
N VAL A 265 18.64 -4.09 9.70
CA VAL A 265 18.21 -2.86 10.38
C VAL A 265 17.39 -1.97 9.44
N ALA A 266 16.50 -1.18 10.00
CA ALA A 266 15.76 -0.13 9.29
C ALA A 266 15.62 1.11 10.19
N ALA A 267 15.59 2.29 9.60
CA ALA A 267 15.47 3.55 10.30
C ALA A 267 14.30 4.37 9.74
N GLY A 268 13.38 4.76 10.61
CA GLY A 268 12.34 5.75 10.31
C GLY A 268 12.82 7.16 10.66
N ALA A 269 11.91 8.14 10.76
CA ALA A 269 12.33 9.51 11.08
C ALA A 269 13.03 9.59 12.46
N TYR A 270 12.47 8.92 13.47
CA TYR A 270 12.92 9.03 14.86
C TYR A 270 12.86 7.68 15.61
N HIS A 271 12.90 6.57 14.90
CA HIS A 271 12.93 5.24 15.50
C HIS A 271 13.78 4.28 14.65
N THR A 272 14.25 3.24 15.28
CA THR A 272 15.13 2.22 14.69
C THR A 272 14.51 0.85 14.90
N LEU A 273 14.53 0.02 13.88
CA LEU A 273 14.12 -1.38 13.90
C LEU A 273 15.32 -2.30 13.71
N ALA A 274 15.29 -3.46 14.32
CA ALA A 274 16.18 -4.56 14.06
C ALA A 274 15.39 -5.86 13.87
N LEU A 275 15.70 -6.59 12.81
CA LEU A 275 15.24 -7.95 12.59
C LEU A 275 16.28 -8.90 13.16
N HIS A 276 15.86 -9.80 14.04
CA HIS A 276 16.70 -10.84 14.61
C HIS A 276 16.64 -12.13 13.77
N ARG A 277 17.69 -12.94 13.89
CA ARG A 277 17.83 -14.21 13.15
C ARG A 277 16.68 -15.20 13.38
N ASP A 278 16.03 -15.14 14.52
CA ASP A 278 14.89 -15.98 14.88
C ASP A 278 13.53 -15.43 14.36
N GLY A 279 13.56 -14.31 13.63
CA GLY A 279 12.37 -13.72 12.99
C GLY A 279 11.53 -12.82 13.88
N HIS A 280 12.01 -12.46 15.08
CA HIS A 280 11.34 -11.39 15.84
C HIS A 280 11.98 -10.02 15.58
N VAL A 281 11.29 -8.94 15.96
CA VAL A 281 11.69 -7.56 15.69
C VAL A 281 11.84 -6.79 17.00
N SER A 282 12.96 -6.06 17.12
CA SER A 282 13.18 -5.06 18.17
C SER A 282 13.00 -3.65 17.62
N ALA A 283 12.54 -2.74 18.47
CA ALA A 283 12.39 -1.33 18.12
C ALA A 283 12.77 -0.42 19.26
N VAL A 284 13.41 0.72 18.96
CA VAL A 284 13.72 1.80 19.92
C VAL A 284 13.47 3.16 19.27
N GLY A 285 13.29 4.17 20.10
CA GLY A 285 13.08 5.55 19.65
C GLY A 285 11.70 6.06 20.02
N ARG A 286 11.24 7.05 19.25
CA ARG A 286 9.92 7.64 19.41
C ARG A 286 8.83 6.58 19.24
N ASN A 287 7.86 6.57 20.17
CA ASN A 287 6.75 5.62 20.17
C ASN A 287 5.40 6.29 20.43
N ARG A 288 5.27 7.57 20.11
CA ARG A 288 4.03 8.32 20.36
C ARG A 288 2.88 7.84 19.47
N GLU A 289 3.21 7.47 18.24
CA GLU A 289 2.28 6.95 17.22
C GLU A 289 2.26 5.41 17.22
N GLY A 290 2.91 4.74 18.17
CA GLY A 290 2.96 3.29 18.28
C GLY A 290 3.99 2.63 17.33
N GLN A 291 4.91 3.40 16.72
CA GLN A 291 5.87 2.89 15.75
C GLN A 291 6.85 1.85 16.31
N CYS A 292 6.99 1.74 17.62
CA CYS A 292 7.79 0.71 18.27
C CYS A 292 6.95 -0.46 18.86
N GLU A 293 5.67 -0.56 18.53
CA GLU A 293 4.78 -1.64 19.01
C GLU A 293 4.93 -2.90 18.13
N VAL A 294 6.14 -3.47 18.12
CA VAL A 294 6.53 -4.59 17.25
C VAL A 294 6.77 -5.90 18.02
N LYS A 295 6.60 -5.91 19.36
CA LYS A 295 6.93 -7.06 20.22
C LYS A 295 6.17 -8.36 19.91
N SER A 296 5.01 -8.26 19.26
CA SER A 296 4.19 -9.42 18.89
C SER A 296 4.52 -9.93 17.49
N TRP A 297 5.48 -9.33 16.79
CA TRP A 297 5.85 -9.74 15.45
C TRP A 297 6.77 -10.94 15.48
N GLU A 298 6.37 -11.99 14.79
CA GLU A 298 7.07 -13.27 14.69
C GLU A 298 7.13 -13.72 13.23
N ASN A 299 8.05 -14.63 12.92
CA ASN A 299 8.26 -15.17 11.56
C ASN A 299 8.56 -14.08 10.50
N VAL A 300 9.14 -12.97 10.92
CA VAL A 300 9.50 -11.85 10.04
C VAL A 300 10.74 -12.20 9.22
N THR A 301 10.67 -11.85 7.92
CA THR A 301 11.78 -12.04 6.95
C THR A 301 12.35 -10.72 6.43
N ALA A 302 11.58 -9.64 6.49
CA ALA A 302 12.04 -8.30 6.12
C ALA A 302 11.34 -7.22 6.96
N ILE A 303 12.02 -6.09 7.15
CA ILE A 303 11.52 -4.92 7.89
C ILE A 303 11.67 -3.65 7.06
N ALA A 304 10.73 -2.74 7.21
CA ALA A 304 10.80 -1.39 6.64
C ALA A 304 10.25 -0.36 7.64
N ALA A 305 10.86 0.81 7.67
CA ALA A 305 10.44 1.88 8.57
C ALA A 305 10.08 3.13 7.77
N ALA A 306 8.87 3.63 7.99
CA ALA A 306 8.40 4.92 7.53
C ALA A 306 8.71 6.01 8.57
N ASN A 307 8.38 7.27 8.28
CA ASN A 307 8.64 8.34 9.26
C ASN A 307 7.98 8.10 10.62
N TYR A 308 6.76 7.56 10.65
CA TYR A 308 5.96 7.40 11.87
C TYR A 308 5.34 6.02 12.01
N GLY A 309 5.77 5.03 11.25
CA GLY A 309 5.24 3.68 11.28
C GLY A 309 6.29 2.65 10.92
N SER A 310 6.02 1.41 11.29
CA SER A 310 6.88 0.26 11.04
C SER A 310 6.10 -0.82 10.31
N PHE A 311 6.79 -1.52 9.42
CA PHE A 311 6.25 -2.59 8.61
C PHE A 311 7.17 -3.80 8.67
N ALA A 312 6.60 -4.98 8.54
CA ALA A 312 7.35 -6.21 8.40
C ALA A 312 6.69 -7.14 7.39
N LEU A 313 7.49 -7.88 6.66
CA LEU A 313 7.07 -8.98 5.82
C LEU A 313 7.31 -10.28 6.57
N THR A 314 6.30 -11.13 6.63
CA THR A 314 6.39 -12.44 7.26
C THR A 314 6.76 -13.52 6.26
N LYS A 315 7.17 -14.68 6.73
CA LYS A 315 7.59 -15.82 5.90
C LYS A 315 6.50 -16.34 4.95
N ASP A 316 5.23 -16.14 5.31
CA ASP A 316 4.07 -16.50 4.47
C ASP A 316 3.69 -15.40 3.48
N GLY A 317 4.50 -14.32 3.40
CA GLY A 317 4.31 -13.21 2.47
C GLY A 317 3.22 -12.23 2.88
N THR A 318 2.81 -12.19 4.16
CA THR A 318 1.87 -11.19 4.69
C THR A 318 2.58 -9.98 5.28
N VAL A 319 1.90 -8.83 5.34
CA VAL A 319 2.44 -7.59 5.90
C VAL A 319 1.90 -7.36 7.31
N LEU A 320 2.82 -7.16 8.25
CA LEU A 320 2.51 -6.62 9.57
C LEU A 320 2.80 -5.11 9.56
N CYS A 321 1.97 -4.32 10.24
CA CYS A 321 2.19 -2.89 10.40
C CYS A 321 1.76 -2.41 11.78
N THR A 322 2.34 -1.29 12.23
CA THR A 322 1.94 -0.63 13.47
C THR A 322 0.65 0.16 13.27
N LYS A 323 -0.29 0.05 14.22
CA LYS A 323 -1.71 0.41 14.05
C LYS A 323 -2.04 1.90 13.92
N ASN A 324 -1.16 2.80 14.31
CA ASN A 324 -1.50 4.23 14.40
C ASN A 324 -0.86 5.10 13.32
N PHE A 325 -0.40 4.50 12.24
CA PHE A 325 0.31 5.20 11.16
C PHE A 325 -0.63 5.96 10.20
N GLY A 326 -1.93 5.70 10.24
CA GLY A 326 -2.92 6.31 9.33
C GLY A 326 -2.97 5.68 7.94
N TYR A 327 -2.04 4.77 7.61
CA TYR A 327 -1.94 4.07 6.33
C TYR A 327 -1.67 2.59 6.60
N THR A 328 -2.71 1.80 6.72
CA THR A 328 -2.60 0.34 6.86
C THR A 328 -2.66 -0.27 5.47
N PRO A 329 -1.66 -1.06 5.05
CA PRO A 329 -1.73 -1.79 3.78
C PRO A 329 -3.00 -2.63 3.72
N PRO A 330 -3.61 -2.80 2.54
CA PRO A 330 -4.78 -3.65 2.39
C PRO A 330 -4.53 -5.07 2.89
N ALA A 331 -5.52 -5.69 3.53
CA ALA A 331 -5.42 -7.08 3.99
C ALA A 331 -5.22 -8.08 2.83
N SER A 332 -5.47 -7.65 1.59
CA SER A 332 -5.21 -8.41 0.35
C SER A 332 -3.71 -8.49 -0.02
N TRP A 333 -2.83 -7.76 0.66
CA TRP A 333 -1.40 -7.86 0.44
C TRP A 333 -0.86 -9.13 1.07
N ASN A 334 -0.72 -10.16 0.25
CA ASN A 334 -0.16 -11.47 0.61
C ASN A 334 0.71 -12.00 -0.54
N GLY A 335 1.51 -13.02 -0.28
CA GLY A 335 2.42 -13.59 -1.26
C GLY A 335 3.43 -12.58 -1.80
N LEU A 336 3.90 -11.67 -0.96
CA LEU A 336 4.83 -10.61 -1.32
C LEU A 336 6.28 -11.11 -1.27
N ASP A 337 7.11 -10.60 -2.21
CA ASP A 337 8.52 -10.92 -2.32
C ASP A 337 9.39 -9.90 -1.56
N SER A 338 8.95 -8.63 -1.52
CA SER A 338 9.69 -7.56 -0.84
C SER A 338 8.74 -6.47 -0.33
N LEU A 339 9.26 -5.65 0.58
CA LEU A 339 8.55 -4.54 1.22
C LEU A 339 9.46 -3.32 1.31
N CYS A 340 8.93 -2.15 1.02
CA CYS A 340 9.61 -0.87 1.23
C CYS A 340 8.65 0.15 1.86
N ALA A 341 9.23 1.17 2.50
CA ALA A 341 8.46 2.24 3.11
C ALA A 341 9.11 3.59 2.83
N GLY A 342 8.30 4.58 2.50
CA GLY A 342 8.64 5.98 2.41
C GLY A 342 8.12 6.75 3.62
N SER A 343 8.07 8.08 3.51
CA SER A 343 7.67 8.94 4.65
C SER A 343 6.22 8.71 5.07
N PHE A 344 5.29 8.59 4.11
CA PHE A 344 3.84 8.46 4.34
C PHE A 344 3.19 7.40 3.45
N ASN A 345 3.95 6.49 2.90
CA ASN A 345 3.48 5.44 2.02
C ASN A 345 4.30 4.16 2.23
N CYS A 346 3.81 3.07 1.70
CA CYS A 346 4.54 1.83 1.60
C CYS A 346 4.35 1.21 0.22
N GLY A 347 5.29 0.39 -0.16
CA GLY A 347 5.25 -0.36 -1.41
C GLY A 347 5.73 -1.79 -1.18
N ALA A 348 5.32 -2.68 -2.05
CA ALA A 348 5.75 -4.06 -2.05
C ALA A 348 5.90 -4.57 -3.48
N LEU A 349 6.69 -5.58 -3.68
CA LEU A 349 6.72 -6.36 -4.92
C LEU A 349 6.02 -7.69 -4.70
N ARG A 350 5.26 -8.09 -5.70
CA ARG A 350 4.69 -9.42 -5.83
C ARG A 350 4.92 -9.92 -7.23
N ARG A 351 5.84 -10.89 -7.39
CA ARG A 351 6.25 -11.43 -8.70
C ARG A 351 6.70 -10.33 -9.69
N GLY A 352 7.43 -9.34 -9.20
CA GLY A 352 7.91 -8.22 -10.00
C GLY A 352 6.88 -7.11 -10.26
N GLU A 353 5.62 -7.27 -9.84
CA GLU A 353 4.59 -6.22 -9.91
C GLU A 353 4.64 -5.32 -8.67
N ALA A 354 4.60 -4.01 -8.87
CA ALA A 354 4.57 -3.04 -7.78
C ALA A 354 3.17 -2.89 -7.19
N LEU A 355 3.07 -3.01 -5.88
CA LEU A 355 1.90 -2.67 -5.09
C LEU A 355 2.22 -1.41 -4.27
N LEU A 356 1.40 -0.38 -4.38
CA LEU A 356 1.63 0.92 -3.73
C LEU A 356 0.43 1.29 -2.85
N TYR A 357 0.72 1.74 -1.62
CA TYR A 357 -0.33 2.22 -0.72
C TYR A 357 0.10 3.48 0.07
N PRO A 358 -0.67 4.57 0.01
CA PRO A 358 -1.80 4.77 -0.92
C PRO A 358 -1.35 4.75 -2.38
N ALA A 359 -2.29 4.47 -3.30
CA ALA A 359 -2.01 4.48 -4.73
C ALA A 359 -1.49 5.85 -5.19
N LEU A 360 -0.53 5.82 -6.10
CA LEU A 360 0.07 7.04 -6.66
C LEU A 360 -0.61 7.42 -7.98
N PRO A 361 -0.67 8.73 -8.31
CA PRO A 361 -1.13 9.18 -9.62
C PRO A 361 -0.13 8.83 -10.72
N GLY A 362 -0.60 8.81 -11.97
CA GLY A 362 0.21 8.57 -13.17
C GLY A 362 0.11 7.13 -13.67
N GLU A 363 0.87 6.83 -14.72
CA GLU A 363 0.96 5.50 -15.29
C GLU A 363 1.55 4.52 -14.27
N PRO A 364 0.98 3.31 -14.15
CA PRO A 364 1.52 2.28 -13.27
C PRO A 364 2.96 1.90 -13.64
N LEU A 365 3.74 1.51 -12.65
CA LEU A 365 5.07 0.95 -12.90
C LEU A 365 4.94 -0.32 -13.74
N PRO A 366 5.88 -0.58 -14.68
CA PRO A 366 5.88 -1.80 -15.47
C PRO A 366 6.06 -3.03 -14.56
N GLY A 367 5.58 -4.18 -15.00
CA GLY A 367 5.92 -5.45 -14.38
C GLY A 367 7.41 -5.80 -14.54
N GLU A 368 7.84 -6.87 -13.89
CA GLU A 368 9.23 -7.38 -13.91
C GLU A 368 10.24 -6.51 -13.13
N LEU A 369 9.80 -5.76 -12.14
CA LEU A 369 10.71 -5.03 -11.26
C LEU A 369 11.50 -6.00 -10.37
N VAL A 370 12.78 -5.68 -10.15
CA VAL A 370 13.66 -6.41 -9.20
C VAL A 370 13.80 -5.68 -7.87
N GLU A 371 13.52 -4.40 -7.84
CA GLU A 371 13.54 -3.57 -6.63
C GLU A 371 12.51 -2.45 -6.73
N LEU A 372 11.95 -2.05 -5.60
CA LEU A 372 10.99 -0.95 -5.48
C LEU A 372 11.37 -0.06 -4.31
N CYS A 373 11.43 1.23 -4.55
CA CYS A 373 11.56 2.25 -3.51
C CYS A 373 10.41 3.26 -3.60
N VAL A 374 9.94 3.74 -2.46
CA VAL A 374 8.85 4.70 -2.36
C VAL A 374 9.27 5.91 -1.52
N ALA A 375 8.79 7.08 -1.91
CA ALA A 375 8.91 8.32 -1.14
C ALA A 375 7.59 9.11 -1.26
N THR A 376 7.47 10.25 -0.57
CA THR A 376 6.23 11.03 -0.58
C THR A 376 5.80 11.38 -2.01
N GLY A 377 4.66 10.84 -2.42
CA GLY A 377 4.04 11.13 -3.72
C GLY A 377 4.72 10.50 -4.93
N CYS A 378 5.73 9.65 -4.76
CA CYS A 378 6.42 9.00 -5.87
C CYS A 378 6.95 7.60 -5.51
N ALA A 379 7.22 6.83 -6.56
CA ALA A 379 7.88 5.52 -6.48
C ALA A 379 8.85 5.34 -7.63
N VAL A 380 9.91 4.59 -7.41
CA VAL A 380 10.85 4.18 -8.44
C VAL A 380 11.05 2.68 -8.37
N GLY A 381 10.92 2.02 -9.51
CA GLY A 381 11.22 0.61 -9.70
C GLY A 381 12.53 0.44 -10.47
N LEU A 382 13.32 -0.54 -10.08
CA LEU A 382 14.51 -0.96 -10.81
C LEU A 382 14.16 -2.16 -11.69
N LEU A 383 14.46 -2.05 -12.97
CA LEU A 383 14.27 -3.12 -13.94
C LEU A 383 15.47 -4.10 -13.93
N PRO A 384 15.28 -5.33 -14.41
CA PRO A 384 16.37 -6.33 -14.48
C PRO A 384 17.61 -5.84 -15.23
N ASP A 385 17.44 -5.01 -16.26
CA ASP A 385 18.52 -4.44 -17.08
C ASP A 385 19.23 -3.23 -16.44
N GLY A 386 18.85 -2.87 -15.22
CA GLY A 386 19.46 -1.77 -14.47
C GLY A 386 18.90 -0.39 -14.83
N ARG A 387 17.83 -0.29 -15.61
CA ARG A 387 17.12 0.97 -15.88
C ARG A 387 16.08 1.25 -14.81
N LEU A 388 15.66 2.50 -14.72
CA LEU A 388 14.63 2.97 -13.81
C LEU A 388 13.27 3.03 -14.50
N ALA A 389 12.24 2.78 -13.72
CA ALA A 389 10.85 3.12 -14.02
C ALA A 389 10.30 3.97 -12.89
N GLY A 390 9.64 5.08 -13.19
CA GLY A 390 9.15 6.03 -12.20
C GLY A 390 7.65 6.22 -12.25
N GLN A 391 7.05 6.50 -11.09
CA GLN A 391 5.66 6.90 -10.96
C GLN A 391 5.52 8.08 -9.99
N GLY A 392 4.62 9.02 -10.29
CA GLY A 392 4.34 10.19 -9.48
C GLY A 392 5.24 11.40 -9.75
N ARG A 393 6.42 11.20 -10.34
CA ARG A 393 7.33 12.25 -10.82
C ARG A 393 8.25 11.72 -11.92
N GLU A 394 8.95 12.65 -12.61
CA GLU A 394 10.00 12.29 -13.56
C GLU A 394 11.29 11.92 -12.81
N PHE A 395 11.95 10.86 -13.29
CA PHE A 395 13.25 10.40 -12.82
C PHE A 395 14.27 10.41 -13.95
N PRO A 396 15.57 10.48 -13.64
CA PRO A 396 16.62 10.47 -14.67
C PRO A 396 16.66 9.12 -15.40
N GLU A 397 17.03 9.16 -16.67
CA GLU A 397 17.22 7.96 -17.50
C GLU A 397 18.57 7.28 -17.19
N TRP A 398 18.68 6.72 -15.99
CA TRP A 398 19.87 5.96 -15.58
C TRP A 398 19.77 4.50 -16.03
N SER A 399 20.93 3.91 -16.31
CA SER A 399 21.09 2.50 -16.63
C SER A 399 22.24 1.88 -15.84
N ASP A 400 22.35 0.55 -15.89
CA ASP A 400 23.43 -0.22 -15.28
C ASP A 400 23.48 -0.12 -13.76
N LEU A 401 22.33 0.09 -13.15
CA LEU A 401 22.22 0.17 -11.71
C LEU A 401 22.11 -1.22 -11.09
N LEU A 402 22.82 -1.43 -9.98
CA LEU A 402 22.68 -2.60 -9.12
C LEU A 402 21.54 -2.44 -8.13
N THR A 403 21.41 -1.27 -7.51
CA THR A 403 20.38 -0.95 -6.52
C THR A 403 20.11 0.54 -6.49
N VAL A 404 19.00 0.94 -5.90
CA VAL A 404 18.57 2.31 -5.73
C VAL A 404 18.18 2.59 -4.27
N SER A 405 18.27 3.84 -3.86
CA SER A 405 17.75 4.29 -2.57
C SER A 405 17.05 5.64 -2.76
N LEU A 406 15.79 5.72 -2.33
CA LEU A 406 14.95 6.88 -2.53
C LEU A 406 14.55 7.49 -1.19
N SER A 407 14.71 8.80 -1.08
CA SER A 407 14.15 9.61 0.01
C SER A 407 13.29 10.74 -0.55
N ASP A 408 12.70 11.56 0.33
CA ASP A 408 11.93 12.74 -0.10
C ASP A 408 12.81 13.85 -0.74
N SER A 409 14.14 13.78 -0.55
CA SER A 409 15.09 14.80 -1.03
C SER A 409 15.93 14.35 -2.22
N CYS A 410 16.15 13.03 -2.40
CA CYS A 410 17.11 12.52 -3.36
C CYS A 410 16.82 11.08 -3.79
N LEU A 411 17.13 10.76 -5.04
CA LEU A 411 17.34 9.42 -5.56
C LEU A 411 18.83 9.15 -5.67
N LEU A 412 19.28 8.04 -5.12
CA LEU A 412 20.62 7.48 -5.29
C LEU A 412 20.57 6.24 -6.16
N GLY A 413 21.58 6.03 -6.98
CA GLY A 413 21.78 4.81 -7.78
C GLY A 413 23.20 4.29 -7.63
N LEU A 414 23.35 3.01 -7.30
CA LEU A 414 24.66 2.32 -7.22
C LEU A 414 24.96 1.62 -8.53
N LYS A 415 26.12 1.89 -9.08
CA LYS A 415 26.64 1.23 -10.30
C LYS A 415 27.52 0.03 -9.99
N GLU A 416 27.76 -0.81 -11.00
CA GLU A 416 28.60 -2.01 -10.89
C GLU A 416 30.04 -1.74 -10.43
N ASP A 417 30.58 -0.58 -10.78
CA ASP A 417 31.95 -0.17 -10.41
C ASP A 417 32.04 0.42 -9.00
N GLY A 418 30.93 0.42 -8.24
CA GLY A 418 30.85 1.00 -6.91
C GLY A 418 30.76 2.53 -6.92
N SER A 419 30.59 3.17 -8.09
CA SER A 419 30.28 4.60 -8.16
C SER A 419 28.80 4.84 -7.88
N VAL A 420 28.48 6.05 -7.40
CA VAL A 420 27.13 6.46 -7.01
C VAL A 420 26.66 7.60 -7.89
N LEU A 421 25.41 7.46 -8.39
CA LEU A 421 24.68 8.53 -9.03
C LEU A 421 23.70 9.16 -8.04
N ALA A 422 23.45 10.46 -8.16
CA ALA A 422 22.47 11.17 -7.34
C ALA A 422 21.62 12.12 -8.17
N SER A 423 20.34 12.17 -7.87
CA SER A 423 19.38 13.14 -8.40
C SER A 423 18.65 13.80 -7.23
N PHE A 424 18.97 15.04 -6.95
CA PHE A 424 18.36 15.83 -5.89
C PHE A 424 17.06 16.47 -6.39
N PHE A 425 16.04 16.49 -5.54
CA PHE A 425 14.73 17.02 -5.88
C PHE A 425 14.57 18.52 -5.55
N HIS A 426 15.57 19.10 -4.89
CA HIS A 426 15.66 20.53 -4.56
C HIS A 426 17.00 21.06 -5.05
N GLU A 427 16.99 22.17 -5.79
CA GLU A 427 18.17 22.75 -6.45
C GLU A 427 19.28 23.19 -5.47
N ASP A 428 18.92 23.55 -4.23
CA ASP A 428 19.86 24.06 -3.22
C ASP A 428 20.61 22.95 -2.44
N ALA A 429 20.35 21.68 -2.72
CA ALA A 429 20.82 20.56 -1.90
C ALA A 429 21.88 19.66 -2.56
N ALA A 430 22.43 20.07 -3.71
CA ALA A 430 23.36 19.22 -4.46
C ALA A 430 24.65 18.95 -3.68
N ILE A 431 24.89 17.68 -3.34
CA ILE A 431 26.14 17.19 -2.73
C ILE A 431 26.90 16.39 -3.80
N ASP A 432 28.21 16.60 -3.86
CA ASP A 432 29.07 15.85 -4.78
C ASP A 432 29.52 14.52 -4.16
N PHE A 433 29.05 13.42 -4.73
CA PHE A 433 29.45 12.06 -4.35
C PHE A 433 30.52 11.48 -5.28
N SER A 434 31.17 12.31 -6.12
CA SER A 434 32.19 11.86 -7.08
C SER A 434 33.41 11.22 -6.43
N SER A 435 33.62 11.43 -5.13
CA SER A 435 34.67 10.80 -4.35
C SER A 435 34.31 9.37 -3.87
N VAL A 436 33.02 8.99 -3.89
CA VAL A 436 32.59 7.66 -3.47
C VAL A 436 33.00 6.62 -4.52
N ARG A 437 33.77 5.62 -4.10
CA ARG A 437 34.22 4.50 -4.89
C ARG A 437 34.06 3.23 -4.10
N ASP A 438 33.95 2.11 -4.79
CA ASP A 438 33.81 0.79 -4.17
C ASP A 438 32.63 0.66 -3.20
N ALA A 439 31.57 1.46 -3.40
CA ALA A 439 30.36 1.32 -2.61
C ALA A 439 29.68 -0.03 -2.91
N VAL A 440 29.14 -0.66 -1.87
CA VAL A 440 28.38 -1.92 -1.93
C VAL A 440 26.98 -1.78 -1.35
N ALA A 441 26.70 -0.72 -0.58
CA ALA A 441 25.36 -0.34 -0.18
C ALA A 441 25.21 1.19 -0.13
N ILE A 442 24.02 1.67 -0.39
CA ILE A 442 23.66 3.07 -0.40
C ILE A 442 22.38 3.28 0.43
N ALA A 443 22.31 4.37 1.17
CA ALA A 443 21.14 4.73 1.94
C ALA A 443 20.89 6.24 1.90
N ALA A 444 19.70 6.63 1.46
CA ALA A 444 19.24 8.01 1.42
C ALA A 444 18.31 8.30 2.60
N GLY A 445 18.67 9.28 3.41
CA GLY A 445 17.87 9.75 4.54
C GLY A 445 17.18 11.08 4.29
N GLY A 446 16.65 11.70 5.35
CA GLY A 446 15.98 13.00 5.26
C GLY A 446 16.94 14.14 4.97
N THR A 447 18.10 14.18 5.61
CA THR A 447 19.06 15.29 5.56
C THR A 447 20.49 14.87 5.29
N HIS A 448 20.78 13.57 5.29
CA HIS A 448 22.11 13.01 5.08
C HIS A 448 22.03 11.66 4.37
N PHE A 449 23.17 11.19 3.90
CA PHE A 449 23.33 10.02 3.04
C PHE A 449 24.50 9.18 3.55
N ALA A 450 24.39 7.88 3.45
CA ALA A 450 25.43 6.96 3.88
C ALA A 450 25.73 5.92 2.79
N PHE A 451 27.02 5.58 2.68
CA PHE A 451 27.55 4.63 1.71
C PHE A 451 28.44 3.62 2.44
N LEU A 452 28.11 2.34 2.31
CA LEU A 452 28.98 1.27 2.78
C LEU A 452 29.97 0.90 1.68
N LEU A 453 31.26 0.95 2.01
CA LEU A 453 32.31 0.56 1.08
C LEU A 453 32.64 -0.94 1.21
N ARG A 454 33.28 -1.48 0.21
CA ARG A 454 33.67 -2.91 0.13
C ARG A 454 34.60 -3.36 1.28
N ASP A 455 35.36 -2.47 1.89
CA ASP A 455 36.21 -2.74 3.05
C ASP A 455 35.46 -2.71 4.39
N GLY A 456 34.15 -2.44 4.36
CA GLY A 456 33.28 -2.34 5.52
C GLY A 456 33.18 -0.94 6.14
N THR A 457 33.95 0.03 5.65
CA THR A 457 33.90 1.41 6.15
C THR A 457 32.66 2.13 5.65
N VAL A 458 32.17 3.12 6.40
CA VAL A 458 31.00 3.92 6.07
C VAL A 458 31.39 5.37 5.81
N LEU A 459 30.98 5.89 4.66
CA LEU A 459 31.09 7.31 4.33
C LEU A 459 29.70 7.95 4.46
N CYS A 460 29.63 9.06 5.17
CA CYS A 460 28.42 9.85 5.30
C CYS A 460 28.61 11.26 4.75
N PHE A 461 27.54 11.82 4.16
CA PHE A 461 27.48 13.15 3.58
C PHE A 461 26.18 13.83 3.95
N GLY A 462 26.18 15.14 4.08
CA GLY A 462 24.99 15.94 4.35
C GLY A 462 25.07 16.69 5.68
N GLU A 463 23.93 16.97 6.27
CA GLU A 463 23.88 17.65 7.58
C GLU A 463 24.48 16.78 8.67
N ASP A 464 25.19 17.43 9.61
CA ASP A 464 25.84 16.80 10.77
C ASP A 464 25.57 17.52 12.10
N GLY A 465 24.58 18.40 12.11
CA GLY A 465 24.25 19.18 13.31
C GLY A 465 23.88 18.36 14.55
N ARG A 466 23.72 17.04 14.43
CA ARG A 466 23.36 16.11 15.50
C ARG A 466 24.33 14.92 15.60
N GLY A 467 25.42 14.91 14.87
CA GLY A 467 26.39 13.83 14.82
C GLY A 467 25.92 12.62 13.99
N GLN A 468 24.97 12.83 13.06
CA GLN A 468 24.39 11.75 12.25
C GLN A 468 25.37 11.21 11.19
N THR A 469 26.45 11.89 10.92
CA THR A 469 27.52 11.44 10.02
C THR A 469 28.76 10.93 10.76
N GLU A 470 28.74 10.87 12.10
CA GLU A 470 29.84 10.39 12.94
C GLU A 470 30.00 8.86 12.88
N THR A 471 30.36 8.33 11.70
CA THR A 471 30.56 6.91 11.44
C THR A 471 32.04 6.50 11.42
N GLU A 472 32.94 7.35 11.89
CA GLU A 472 34.37 7.05 11.93
C GLU A 472 34.66 5.80 12.78
N GLY A 473 35.42 4.89 12.21
CA GLY A 473 35.75 3.60 12.87
C GLY A 473 34.67 2.54 12.77
N TRP A 474 33.56 2.78 12.09
CA TRP A 474 32.60 1.74 11.80
C TRP A 474 33.15 0.74 10.77
N VAL A 475 32.98 -0.54 11.06
CA VAL A 475 33.21 -1.64 10.12
C VAL A 475 31.97 -2.52 10.11
N LEU A 476 31.19 -2.43 9.04
CA LEU A 476 29.93 -3.13 8.90
C LEU A 476 30.06 -4.43 8.10
N ALA A 477 29.01 -5.22 8.09
CA ALA A 477 28.92 -6.43 7.28
C ALA A 477 28.89 -6.07 5.78
N VAL A 478 29.75 -6.67 4.97
CA VAL A 478 29.83 -6.46 3.51
C VAL A 478 29.35 -7.66 2.70
N ALA A 479 28.93 -8.73 3.37
CA ALA A 479 28.32 -9.89 2.75
C ALA A 479 26.85 -10.01 3.21
N PRO A 480 25.97 -10.61 2.38
CA PRO A 480 24.61 -10.92 2.82
C PRO A 480 24.66 -11.72 4.13
N ALA A 481 23.78 -11.41 5.07
CA ALA A 481 23.65 -12.21 6.28
C ALA A 481 23.31 -13.65 5.88
N ALA A 482 24.09 -14.61 6.36
CA ALA A 482 23.81 -16.02 6.11
C ALA A 482 22.40 -16.35 6.63
N SER A 483 21.52 -16.74 5.73
CA SER A 483 20.10 -17.10 5.98
C SER A 483 19.97 -18.31 6.91
#